data_c5bec2917ec57f106dd8f74b63f17cd7
#
_entry.id   c5bec2917ec57f106dd8f74b63f17cd7
#
_cell.length_a   1.000
_cell.length_b   1.000
_cell.length_c   1.000
_cell.angle_alpha   90.00
_cell.angle_beta   90.00
_cell.angle_gamma   90.00
#
_symmetry.space_group_name_H-M   'P 1'
#
loop_
_entity.id
_entity.type
_entity.pdbx_description
1 polymer ?
#
loop_
_entity_poly.entity_id
_entity_poly.type
_entity_poly.pdbx_seq_one_letter_code
_entity_poly.pdbx_strand_id
1 'polypeptide(L)'
;MNDNEKFMKQAIKEAKKAYEKEEVPVGAVIVKDGKIIARGHNLKETKLNTIKHAEIIAIEKASKKLSGWRLENCDLYVTLEPCAMCAGAIINSRIRKVYIGTDDEKTGACGSVLNLFEYKFNHKVEVEKGILKQECKEILQRFFKELRLKRKGK
;
A
#
# COMPACT_ATOMS: atom_id res chain seq x y z
N MET A 1 19.95 8.59 -3.68
CA MET A 1 18.55 8.15 -3.49
C MET A 1 17.73 9.31 -2.92
N ASN A 2 16.65 9.69 -3.60
CA ASN A 2 15.80 10.79 -3.11
C ASN A 2 14.89 10.31 -1.95
N ASP A 3 14.18 11.24 -1.33
CA ASP A 3 13.32 10.93 -0.18
C ASP A 3 12.18 9.97 -0.53
N ASN A 4 11.59 10.11 -1.72
CA ASN A 4 10.51 9.23 -2.16
C ASN A 4 10.99 7.78 -2.27
N GLU A 5 12.19 7.58 -2.79
CA GLU A 5 12.78 6.25 -2.87
C GLU A 5 13.11 5.68 -1.49
N LYS A 6 13.61 6.53 -0.58
CA LYS A 6 13.89 6.10 0.80
C LYS A 6 12.63 5.61 1.50
N PHE A 7 11.52 6.33 1.37
CA PHE A 7 10.26 5.93 1.98
C PHE A 7 9.67 4.70 1.29
N MET A 8 9.77 4.61 -0.04
CA MET A 8 9.31 3.41 -0.74
C MET A 8 10.13 2.18 -0.34
N LYS A 9 11.42 2.32 -0.09
CA LYS A 9 12.24 1.21 0.45
C LYS A 9 11.73 0.73 1.80
N GLN A 10 11.25 1.63 2.64
CA GLN A 10 10.65 1.24 3.91
C GLN A 10 9.33 0.49 3.70
N ALA A 11 8.53 0.89 2.70
CA ALA A 11 7.34 0.15 2.32
C ALA A 11 7.70 -1.26 1.79
N ILE A 12 8.77 -1.38 1.02
CA ILE A 12 9.27 -2.67 0.53
C ILE A 12 9.71 -3.56 1.70
N LYS A 13 10.33 -2.99 2.74
CA LYS A 13 10.68 -3.76 3.96
C LYS A 13 9.42 -4.34 4.61
N GLU A 14 8.33 -3.58 4.64
CA GLU A 14 7.05 -4.10 5.13
C GLU A 14 6.52 -5.22 4.23
N ALA A 15 6.63 -5.05 2.91
CA ALA A 15 6.24 -6.11 1.97
C ALA A 15 7.03 -7.40 2.22
N LYS A 16 8.31 -7.30 2.54
CA LYS A 16 9.14 -8.48 2.87
C LYS A 16 8.66 -9.18 4.13
N LYS A 17 8.17 -8.44 5.11
CA LYS A 17 7.57 -9.04 6.32
C LYS A 17 6.31 -9.86 5.97
N ALA A 18 5.48 -9.34 5.06
CA ALA A 18 4.32 -10.09 4.56
C ALA A 18 4.77 -11.35 3.83
N TYR A 19 5.78 -11.24 2.98
CA TYR A 19 6.37 -12.37 2.26
C TYR A 19 6.77 -13.50 3.22
N GLU A 20 7.46 -13.16 4.29
CA GLU A 20 7.91 -14.13 5.30
C GLU A 20 6.74 -14.83 5.99
N LYS A 21 5.59 -14.19 6.05
CA LYS A 21 4.35 -14.75 6.62
C LYS A 21 3.49 -15.47 5.60
N GLU A 22 4.01 -15.67 4.38
CA GLU A 22 3.28 -16.25 3.26
C GLU A 22 2.04 -15.46 2.85
N GLU A 23 2.07 -14.16 3.09
CA GLU A 23 1.08 -13.20 2.61
C GLU A 23 1.53 -12.59 1.29
N VAL A 24 0.59 -12.17 0.45
CA VAL A 24 0.94 -11.40 -0.76
C VAL A 24 1.76 -10.19 -0.32
N PRO A 25 2.99 -10.00 -0.85
CA PRO A 25 3.93 -9.02 -0.31
C PRO A 25 3.60 -7.59 -0.73
N VAL A 26 2.73 -6.96 0.04
CA VAL A 26 2.39 -5.55 -0.08
C VAL A 26 2.74 -4.86 1.22
N GLY A 27 3.43 -3.74 1.11
CA GLY A 27 3.81 -2.93 2.26
C GLY A 27 3.44 -1.47 2.06
N ALA A 28 3.20 -0.78 3.16
CA ALA A 28 2.82 0.62 3.16
C ALA A 28 3.42 1.36 4.35
N VAL A 29 3.79 2.62 4.14
CA VAL A 29 4.19 3.52 5.23
C VAL A 29 3.47 4.85 5.05
N ILE A 30 3.14 5.50 6.15
CA ILE A 30 2.54 6.84 6.16
C ILE A 30 3.56 7.80 6.75
N VAL A 31 3.76 8.91 6.05
CA VAL A 31 4.77 9.92 6.36
C VAL A 31 4.09 11.25 6.66
N LYS A 32 4.51 11.90 7.75
CA LYS A 32 4.10 13.26 8.08
C LYS A 32 5.32 14.04 8.53
N ASP A 33 5.48 15.25 7.98
CA ASP A 33 6.61 16.13 8.29
C ASP A 33 7.97 15.42 8.14
N GLY A 34 8.11 14.63 7.06
CA GLY A 34 9.35 13.95 6.73
C GLY A 34 9.66 12.72 7.59
N LYS A 35 8.70 12.29 8.43
CA LYS A 35 8.90 11.14 9.33
C LYS A 35 7.82 10.09 9.12
N ILE A 36 8.23 8.83 9.17
CA ILE A 36 7.27 7.71 9.12
C ILE A 36 6.53 7.66 10.46
N ILE A 37 5.21 7.77 10.41
CA ILE A 37 4.36 7.70 11.59
C ILE A 37 3.62 6.37 11.72
N ALA A 38 3.52 5.60 10.63
CA ALA A 38 2.84 4.30 10.65
C ALA A 38 3.38 3.40 9.56
N ARG A 39 3.34 2.09 9.82
CA ARG A 39 3.77 1.04 8.90
C ARG A 39 2.72 -0.06 8.85
N GLY A 40 2.54 -0.67 7.71
CA GLY A 40 1.64 -1.80 7.56
C GLY A 40 2.07 -2.74 6.46
N HIS A 41 1.70 -4.00 6.59
CA HIS A 41 1.87 -4.97 5.52
C HIS A 41 0.66 -5.89 5.50
N ASN A 42 0.42 -6.53 4.35
CA ASN A 42 -0.74 -7.37 4.17
C ASN A 42 -0.78 -8.51 5.20
N LEU A 43 -1.90 -8.66 5.89
CA LEU A 43 -2.13 -9.68 6.91
C LEU A 43 -3.48 -10.38 6.70
N LYS A 44 -4.01 -10.36 5.48
CA LYS A 44 -5.34 -10.90 5.16
C LYS A 44 -5.50 -12.36 5.60
N GLU A 45 -4.55 -13.22 5.27
CA GLU A 45 -4.59 -14.65 5.63
C GLU A 45 -4.29 -14.86 7.12
N THR A 46 -3.26 -14.18 7.64
CA THR A 46 -2.83 -14.28 9.04
C THR A 46 -3.96 -13.90 10.01
N LYS A 47 -4.67 -12.81 9.69
CA LYS A 47 -5.76 -12.29 10.53
C LYS A 47 -7.13 -12.84 10.13
N LEU A 48 -7.20 -13.66 9.08
CA LEU A 48 -8.47 -14.18 8.55
C LEU A 48 -9.48 -13.06 8.32
N ASN A 49 -9.02 -11.97 7.69
CA ASN A 49 -9.80 -10.76 7.55
C ASN A 49 -9.49 -10.04 6.24
N THR A 50 -10.46 -9.98 5.36
CA THR A 50 -10.31 -9.44 4.01
C THR A 50 -9.92 -7.97 3.96
N ILE A 51 -10.20 -7.19 5.03
CA ILE A 51 -9.84 -5.76 5.05
C ILE A 51 -8.43 -5.50 5.57
N LYS A 52 -7.70 -6.51 6.04
CA LYS A 52 -6.35 -6.34 6.59
C LYS A 52 -5.28 -6.22 5.49
N HIS A 53 -5.48 -5.28 4.59
CA HIS A 53 -4.50 -4.85 3.60
C HIS A 53 -3.48 -3.91 4.26
N ALA A 54 -2.29 -3.82 3.65
CA ALA A 54 -1.20 -2.97 4.13
C ALA A 54 -1.65 -1.53 4.39
N GLU A 55 -2.41 -0.96 3.46
CA GLU A 55 -2.89 0.43 3.53
C GLU A 55 -3.84 0.64 4.71
N ILE A 56 -4.78 -0.28 4.89
CA ILE A 56 -5.76 -0.21 6.00
C ILE A 56 -5.03 -0.26 7.34
N ILE A 57 -4.08 -1.18 7.48
CA ILE A 57 -3.30 -1.32 8.71
C ILE A 57 -2.50 -0.05 9.01
N ALA A 58 -1.85 0.52 7.98
CA ALA A 58 -1.10 1.76 8.13
C ALA A 58 -2.02 2.93 8.54
N ILE A 59 -3.19 3.03 7.90
CA ILE A 59 -4.19 4.07 8.22
C ILE A 59 -4.68 3.92 9.68
N GLU A 60 -5.00 2.71 10.11
CA GLU A 60 -5.42 2.44 11.48
C GLU A 60 -4.37 2.88 12.49
N LYS A 61 -3.11 2.53 12.25
CA LYS A 61 -2.00 2.91 13.14
C LYS A 61 -1.73 4.41 13.14
N ALA A 62 -1.80 5.06 11.98
CA ALA A 62 -1.61 6.51 11.87
C ALA A 62 -2.70 7.26 12.62
N SER A 63 -3.96 6.84 12.47
CA SER A 63 -5.11 7.43 13.14
C SER A 63 -4.98 7.32 14.65
N LYS A 64 -4.53 6.18 15.13
CA LYS A 64 -4.29 5.96 16.55
C LYS A 64 -3.18 6.86 17.07
N LYS A 65 -2.08 6.95 16.34
CA LYS A 65 -0.93 7.80 16.73
C LYS A 65 -1.28 9.27 16.78
N LEU A 66 -2.08 9.76 15.82
CA LEU A 66 -2.50 11.16 15.75
C LEU A 66 -3.77 11.46 16.56
N SER A 67 -4.35 10.43 17.17
CA SER A 67 -5.61 10.54 17.93
C SER A 67 -6.73 11.17 17.13
N GLY A 68 -6.84 10.80 15.86
CA GLY A 68 -7.89 11.33 14.99
C GLY A 68 -7.91 10.62 13.63
N TRP A 69 -9.06 10.67 12.98
CA TRP A 69 -9.24 9.99 11.69
C TRP A 69 -8.76 10.82 10.48
N ARG A 70 -8.60 12.13 10.63
CA ARG A 70 -8.09 12.98 9.56
C ARG A 70 -6.58 12.91 9.52
N LEU A 71 -6.06 12.34 8.45
CA LEU A 71 -4.62 12.22 8.22
C LEU A 71 -4.14 13.34 7.30
N GLU A 72 -4.50 14.58 7.65
CA GLU A 72 -4.10 15.76 6.89
C GLU A 72 -2.60 15.93 6.89
N ASN A 73 -2.06 16.36 5.76
CA ASN A 73 -0.62 16.54 5.54
C ASN A 73 0.18 15.24 5.66
N CYS A 74 -0.50 14.09 5.52
CA CYS A 74 0.13 12.78 5.49
C CYS A 74 0.21 12.26 4.08
N ASP A 75 1.33 11.63 3.74
CA ASP A 75 1.55 10.97 2.46
C ASP A 75 1.66 9.47 2.69
N LEU A 76 1.10 8.68 1.77
CA LEU A 76 1.15 7.22 1.82
C LEU A 76 2.09 6.71 0.73
N TYR A 77 3.01 5.83 1.10
CA TYR A 77 3.85 5.08 0.16
C TYR A 77 3.41 3.62 0.20
N VAL A 78 3.04 3.07 -0.93
CA VAL A 78 2.56 1.69 -1.03
C VAL A 78 3.21 0.98 -2.21
N THR A 79 3.63 -0.25 -2.01
CA THR A 79 4.38 -1.00 -3.02
C THR A 79 3.54 -1.42 -4.21
N LEU A 80 2.24 -1.65 -4.00
CA LEU A 80 1.28 -2.07 -5.03
C LEU A 80 0.12 -1.09 -5.07
N GLU A 81 -0.37 -0.82 -6.28
CA GLU A 81 -1.54 0.05 -6.50
C GLU A 81 -2.72 -0.36 -5.60
N PRO A 82 -3.30 0.58 -4.84
CA PRO A 82 -4.45 0.27 -3.98
C PRO A 82 -5.67 -0.22 -4.73
N CYS A 83 -6.38 -1.18 -4.14
CA CYS A 83 -7.69 -1.63 -4.63
C CYS A 83 -8.77 -0.61 -4.27
N ALA A 84 -10.01 -0.85 -4.70
CA ALA A 84 -11.14 0.07 -4.47
C ALA A 84 -11.39 0.33 -2.98
N MET A 85 -11.29 -0.70 -2.14
CA MET A 85 -11.46 -0.56 -0.69
C MET A 85 -10.41 0.38 -0.10
N CYS A 86 -9.15 0.16 -0.45
CA CYS A 86 -8.04 0.98 0.07
C CYS A 86 -8.06 2.40 -0.50
N ALA A 87 -8.38 2.55 -1.79
CA ALA A 87 -8.51 3.88 -2.40
C ALA A 87 -9.62 4.69 -1.71
N GLY A 88 -10.74 4.05 -1.39
CA GLY A 88 -11.82 4.66 -0.61
C GLY A 88 -11.37 5.07 0.78
N ALA A 89 -10.61 4.21 1.46
CA ALA A 89 -10.08 4.52 2.78
C ALA A 89 -9.11 5.70 2.75
N ILE A 90 -8.28 5.78 1.71
CA ILE A 90 -7.34 6.89 1.49
C ILE A 90 -8.09 8.22 1.34
N ILE A 91 -9.16 8.23 0.55
CA ILE A 91 -10.00 9.42 0.38
C ILE A 91 -10.65 9.81 1.71
N ASN A 92 -11.26 8.84 2.38
CA ASN A 92 -12.00 9.08 3.62
C ASN A 92 -11.11 9.57 4.76
N SER A 93 -9.87 9.11 4.82
CA SER A 93 -8.92 9.54 5.84
C SER A 93 -8.22 10.86 5.53
N ARG A 94 -8.47 11.46 4.38
CA ARG A 94 -7.92 12.76 3.96
C ARG A 94 -6.40 12.74 3.73
N ILE A 95 -5.86 11.61 3.30
CA ILE A 95 -4.45 11.54 2.90
C ILE A 95 -4.20 12.47 1.72
N ARG A 96 -3.11 13.23 1.80
CA ARG A 96 -2.77 14.26 0.80
C ARG A 96 -2.32 13.65 -0.52
N LYS A 97 -1.40 12.69 -0.49
CA LYS A 97 -0.77 12.12 -1.67
C LYS A 97 -0.43 10.65 -1.47
N VAL A 98 -0.58 9.88 -2.54
CA VAL A 98 -0.21 8.45 -2.58
C VAL A 98 0.92 8.26 -3.59
N TYR A 99 2.00 7.65 -3.14
CA TYR A 99 3.11 7.21 -3.99
C TYR A 99 2.99 5.70 -4.17
N ILE A 100 2.92 5.26 -5.42
CA ILE A 100 2.67 3.87 -5.78
C ILE A 100 3.91 3.28 -6.46
N GLY A 101 4.30 2.07 -6.06
CA GLY A 101 5.42 1.36 -6.67
C GLY A 101 5.04 0.76 -8.02
N THR A 102 4.22 -0.26 -8.03
CA THR A 102 3.81 -0.93 -9.26
C THR A 102 2.29 -1.01 -9.40
N ASP A 103 1.80 -1.11 -10.63
CA ASP A 103 0.38 -1.21 -10.94
C ASP A 103 -0.18 -2.59 -10.61
N ASP A 104 -1.48 -2.64 -10.32
CA ASP A 104 -2.25 -3.88 -10.18
C ASP A 104 -3.32 -3.90 -11.27
N GLU A 105 -3.05 -4.60 -12.34
CA GLU A 105 -3.95 -4.64 -13.51
C GLU A 105 -5.27 -5.33 -13.24
N LYS A 106 -5.35 -6.18 -12.23
CA LYS A 106 -6.54 -6.97 -11.91
C LYS A 106 -7.50 -6.28 -10.96
N THR A 107 -6.98 -5.57 -9.95
CA THR A 107 -7.80 -4.98 -8.89
C THR A 107 -7.46 -3.51 -8.57
N GLY A 108 -6.50 -2.92 -9.27
CA GLY A 108 -6.06 -1.56 -8.99
C GLY A 108 -7.11 -0.51 -9.29
N ALA A 109 -7.34 0.38 -8.34
CA ALA A 109 -8.36 1.41 -8.43
C ALA A 109 -7.77 2.83 -8.53
N CYS A 110 -6.48 2.93 -8.86
CA CYS A 110 -5.77 4.20 -9.01
C CYS A 110 -5.24 4.39 -10.44
N GLY A 111 -5.96 3.85 -11.42
CA GLY A 111 -5.63 4.00 -12.84
C GLY A 111 -5.68 2.72 -13.68
N SER A 112 -5.61 1.53 -13.06
CA SER A 112 -5.57 0.27 -13.81
C SER A 112 -6.96 -0.23 -14.21
N VAL A 113 -7.79 -0.66 -13.27
CA VAL A 113 -9.17 -1.07 -13.54
C VAL A 113 -10.06 0.15 -13.64
N LEU A 114 -9.91 1.05 -12.69
CA LEU A 114 -10.57 2.35 -12.68
C LEU A 114 -9.68 3.34 -11.93
N ASN A 115 -10.03 4.62 -11.94
CA ASN A 115 -9.34 5.61 -11.14
C ASN A 115 -10.33 6.30 -10.21
N LEU A 116 -10.38 5.82 -8.97
CA LEU A 116 -11.31 6.33 -7.98
C LEU A 116 -11.03 7.80 -7.63
N PHE A 117 -9.79 8.22 -7.76
CA PHE A 117 -9.37 9.59 -7.44
C PHE A 117 -9.79 10.64 -8.48
N GLU A 118 -10.32 10.20 -9.62
CA GLU A 118 -10.86 11.11 -10.65
C GLU A 118 -12.27 11.60 -10.31
N TYR A 119 -12.98 10.91 -9.44
CA TYR A 119 -14.36 11.26 -9.10
C TYR A 119 -14.41 12.43 -8.12
N LYS A 120 -15.55 13.13 -8.11
CA LYS A 120 -15.73 14.35 -7.31
C LYS A 120 -16.14 14.04 -5.87
N PHE A 121 -15.21 13.44 -5.12
CA PHE A 121 -15.40 13.26 -3.68
C PHE A 121 -15.04 14.54 -2.92
N ASN A 122 -15.35 14.58 -1.62
CA ASN A 122 -15.06 15.72 -0.77
C ASN A 122 -13.57 16.06 -0.66
N HIS A 123 -12.72 15.11 -0.96
CA HIS A 123 -11.27 15.25 -0.81
C HIS A 123 -10.58 14.76 -2.06
N LYS A 124 -9.61 15.52 -2.53
CA LYS A 124 -8.81 15.15 -3.69
C LYS A 124 -7.45 14.61 -3.26
N VAL A 125 -7.08 13.45 -3.79
CA VAL A 125 -5.81 12.78 -3.50
C VAL A 125 -4.89 12.93 -4.70
N GLU A 126 -3.66 13.37 -4.46
CA GLU A 126 -2.63 13.40 -5.49
C GLU A 126 -2.00 12.01 -5.62
N VAL A 127 -1.55 11.64 -6.81
CA VAL A 127 -0.95 10.32 -7.08
C VAL A 127 0.34 10.48 -7.86
N GLU A 128 1.36 9.75 -7.44
CA GLU A 128 2.60 9.60 -8.20
C GLU A 128 2.94 8.12 -8.28
N LYS A 129 3.20 7.62 -9.48
CA LYS A 129 3.43 6.19 -9.73
C LYS A 129 4.87 5.92 -10.12
N GLY A 130 5.26 4.66 -9.99
CA GLY A 130 6.52 4.17 -10.50
C GLY A 130 7.72 4.34 -9.58
N ILE A 131 7.51 4.63 -8.30
CA ILE A 131 8.61 4.77 -7.34
C ILE A 131 9.17 3.38 -7.02
N LEU A 132 10.41 3.11 -7.42
CA LEU A 132 11.05 1.79 -7.30
C LEU A 132 10.18 0.68 -7.89
N LYS A 133 9.55 0.97 -9.03
CA LYS A 133 8.60 0.07 -9.69
C LYS A 133 9.13 -1.35 -9.86
N GLN A 134 10.37 -1.48 -10.34
CA GLN A 134 10.96 -2.78 -10.64
C GLN A 134 11.13 -3.62 -9.38
N GLU A 135 11.63 -3.04 -8.30
CA GLU A 135 11.79 -3.74 -7.03
C GLU A 135 10.44 -4.19 -6.46
N CYS A 136 9.44 -3.33 -6.51
CA CYS A 136 8.08 -3.65 -6.05
C CYS A 136 7.46 -4.78 -6.88
N LYS A 137 7.66 -4.77 -8.18
CA LYS A 137 7.16 -5.78 -9.10
C LYS A 137 7.84 -7.13 -8.89
N GLU A 138 9.16 -7.13 -8.71
CA GLU A 138 9.95 -8.35 -8.57
C GLU A 138 9.56 -9.17 -7.33
N ILE A 139 9.32 -8.52 -6.20
CA ILE A 139 8.94 -9.24 -4.97
C ILE A 139 7.59 -9.95 -5.15
N LEU A 140 6.65 -9.32 -5.86
CA LEU A 140 5.36 -9.94 -6.18
C LEU A 140 5.51 -11.11 -7.14
N GLN A 141 6.30 -10.92 -8.20
CA GLN A 141 6.54 -11.98 -9.19
C GLN A 141 7.17 -13.21 -8.54
N ARG A 142 8.15 -13.00 -7.67
CA ARG A 142 8.82 -14.09 -6.96
C ARG A 142 7.84 -14.84 -6.03
N PHE A 143 7.01 -14.09 -5.31
CA PHE A 143 6.00 -14.68 -4.42
C PHE A 143 5.03 -15.58 -5.20
N PHE A 144 4.47 -15.08 -6.29
CA PHE A 144 3.50 -15.85 -7.07
C PHE A 144 4.13 -17.04 -7.78
N LYS A 145 5.38 -16.91 -8.22
CA LYS A 145 6.14 -18.03 -8.80
C LYS A 145 6.32 -19.14 -7.77
N GLU A 146 6.75 -18.82 -6.56
CA GLU A 146 6.92 -19.78 -5.49
C GLU A 146 5.59 -20.43 -5.10
N LEU A 147 4.51 -19.65 -5.07
CA LEU A 147 3.17 -20.15 -4.76
C LEU A 147 2.72 -21.19 -5.79
N ARG A 148 2.93 -20.93 -7.08
CA ARG A 148 2.61 -21.87 -8.15
C ARG A 148 3.40 -23.16 -8.02
N LEU A 149 4.68 -23.07 -7.68
CA LEU A 149 5.54 -24.23 -7.47
C LEU A 149 5.06 -25.09 -6.30
N LYS A 150 4.65 -24.47 -5.20
CA LYS A 150 4.08 -25.18 -4.04
C LYS A 150 2.79 -25.92 -4.41
N ARG A 151 1.92 -25.29 -5.21
CA ARG A 151 0.67 -25.91 -5.66
C ARG A 151 0.93 -27.11 -6.57
N LYS A 152 1.94 -27.05 -7.43
CA LYS A 152 2.31 -28.17 -8.31
C LYS A 152 2.92 -29.35 -7.56
N GLY A 153 3.56 -29.10 -6.42
CA GLY A 153 4.19 -30.12 -5.60
C GLY A 153 3.23 -30.92 -4.72
N LYS A 154 1.95 -30.63 -4.77
CA LYS A 154 0.93 -31.32 -3.96
C LYS A 154 0.23 -32.43 -4.73
#